data_b0064d7cc5dcfeb6d42476e8502f8bed
#
_entry.id   b0064d7cc5dcfeb6d42476e8502f8bed
#
_cell.length_a   1.000
_cell.length_b   1.000
_cell.length_c   1.000
_cell.angle_alpha   90.00
_cell.angle_beta   90.00
_cell.angle_gamma   90.00
#
_symmetry.space_group_name_H-M   'P 1'
#
loop_
_entity.id
_entity.type
_entity.pdbx_description
1 polymer ?
#
loop_
_entity_poly.entity_id
_entity_poly.type
_entity_poly.pdbx_seq_one_letter_code
_entity_poly.pdbx_strand_id
1 'polypeptide(L)'
;FCVSASACCGTLDFQKKIMGFYRFLRTIALRLMYVGTAYHGWQVQKNAVTVAETLEHSLASVVGHPVKCTGAGRTDAGVHAETYIANFRTSSRIPCDRIPLAGNTRLPDDIVVIKATEVPDGFNAIGSCLKKEYTYRIYNSHIRNAFYVNRAWFYPKHLDETVMQRAASHFVGTHDFAAVRSVGTETRTTVRTVHYSNISRSGELSECRVCADGF
;
A
#
# COMPACT_ATOMS: atom_id res chain seq x y z
N PHE A 1 -36.87 -62.99 5.49
CA PHE A 1 -37.08 -62.08 4.37
C PHE A 1 -35.82 -61.37 4.08
N CYS A 2 -35.21 -61.77 2.98
CA CYS A 2 -33.99 -61.22 2.42
C CYS A 2 -34.32 -59.96 1.61
N VAL A 3 -33.63 -58.81 1.84
CA VAL A 3 -33.58 -57.73 0.88
C VAL A 3 -32.16 -57.23 0.78
N SER A 4 -31.50 -57.62 -0.29
CA SER A 4 -30.20 -57.07 -0.75
C SER A 4 -30.46 -55.71 -1.37
N ALA A 5 -29.76 -54.69 -0.94
CA ALA A 5 -29.63 -53.41 -1.66
C ALA A 5 -28.16 -53.13 -1.88
N SER A 6 -27.72 -53.33 -3.13
CA SER A 6 -26.43 -52.85 -3.63
C SER A 6 -26.51 -51.34 -3.86
N ALA A 7 -25.75 -50.62 -3.10
CA ALA A 7 -25.49 -49.21 -3.33
C ALA A 7 -23.97 -49.00 -3.52
N CYS A 8 -23.50 -49.31 -4.72
CA CYS A 8 -22.19 -48.92 -5.19
C CYS A 8 -22.38 -48.15 -6.50
N CYS A 9 -22.54 -46.83 -6.41
CA CYS A 9 -22.11 -45.88 -7.43
C CYS A 9 -22.47 -44.43 -6.98
N GLY A 10 -21.71 -43.85 -6.12
CA GLY A 10 -21.97 -42.47 -5.68
C GLY A 10 -20.78 -41.78 -5.03
N THR A 11 -19.81 -42.56 -4.57
CA THR A 11 -18.71 -42.01 -3.75
C THR A 11 -17.57 -41.40 -4.59
N LEU A 12 -17.36 -41.87 -5.80
CA LEU A 12 -16.29 -41.34 -6.68
C LEU A 12 -16.62 -39.98 -7.30
N ASP A 13 -17.89 -39.69 -7.55
CA ASP A 13 -18.31 -38.41 -8.13
C ASP A 13 -18.38 -37.29 -7.07
N PHE A 14 -18.69 -37.65 -5.82
CA PHE A 14 -18.71 -36.73 -4.69
C PHE A 14 -17.29 -36.33 -4.27
N GLN A 15 -16.33 -37.26 -4.31
CA GLN A 15 -14.92 -36.95 -4.05
C GLN A 15 -14.30 -36.11 -5.16
N LYS A 16 -14.63 -36.35 -6.43
CA LYS A 16 -14.20 -35.49 -7.55
C LYS A 16 -14.80 -34.10 -7.46
N LYS A 17 -16.04 -33.96 -7.00
CA LYS A 17 -16.68 -32.65 -6.78
C LYS A 17 -16.05 -31.90 -5.61
N ILE A 18 -15.63 -32.59 -4.54
CA ILE A 18 -14.94 -31.97 -3.40
C ILE A 18 -13.50 -31.60 -3.79
N MET A 19 -12.77 -32.44 -4.55
CA MET A 19 -11.43 -32.09 -5.05
C MET A 19 -11.42 -30.98 -6.09
N GLY A 20 -12.52 -30.77 -6.83
CA GLY A 20 -12.69 -29.62 -7.74
C GLY A 20 -12.92 -28.29 -7.02
N PHE A 21 -13.19 -28.29 -5.71
CA PHE A 21 -13.47 -27.08 -4.93
C PHE A 21 -12.29 -26.55 -4.12
N TYR A 22 -11.15 -27.26 -4.05
CA TYR A 22 -9.91 -26.63 -3.61
C TYR A 22 -9.40 -25.71 -4.73
N ARG A 23 -10.02 -24.54 -4.87
CA ARG A 23 -9.48 -23.44 -5.68
C ARG A 23 -8.10 -23.16 -5.11
N PHE A 24 -7.06 -23.49 -5.89
CA PHE A 24 -5.69 -23.17 -5.54
C PHE A 24 -5.58 -21.65 -5.45
N LEU A 25 -5.63 -21.12 -4.22
CA LEU A 25 -5.47 -19.70 -3.95
C LEU A 25 -3.98 -19.42 -3.91
N ARG A 26 -3.54 -18.44 -4.63
CA ARG A 26 -2.18 -17.92 -4.59
C ARG A 26 -2.18 -16.48 -4.09
N THR A 27 -1.12 -16.10 -3.41
CA THR A 27 -0.91 -14.74 -2.90
C THR A 27 -0.02 -13.98 -3.86
N ILE A 28 -0.48 -12.82 -4.33
CA ILE A 28 0.23 -11.96 -5.26
C ILE A 28 0.60 -10.66 -4.53
N ALA A 29 1.90 -10.37 -4.46
CA ALA A 29 2.40 -9.07 -4.03
C ALA A 29 2.48 -8.13 -5.24
N LEU A 30 2.06 -6.89 -5.04
CA LEU A 30 2.10 -5.82 -6.01
C LEU A 30 3.06 -4.73 -5.55
N ARG A 31 3.89 -4.22 -6.45
CA ARG A 31 4.53 -2.93 -6.34
C ARG A 31 3.76 -1.94 -7.20
N LEU A 32 3.31 -0.85 -6.62
CA LEU A 32 2.54 0.19 -7.29
C LEU A 32 3.00 1.59 -6.89
N MET A 33 2.61 2.57 -7.67
CA MET A 33 2.71 3.99 -7.36
C MET A 33 1.37 4.66 -7.57
N TYR A 34 1.13 5.78 -6.87
CA TYR A 34 -0.08 6.57 -7.08
C TYR A 34 0.10 8.03 -6.69
N VAL A 35 -0.67 8.89 -7.36
CA VAL A 35 -0.86 10.30 -7.01
C VAL A 35 -2.16 10.40 -6.21
N GLY A 36 -2.07 10.59 -4.91
CA GLY A 36 -3.20 10.47 -3.98
C GLY A 36 -4.16 11.66 -3.96
N THR A 37 -3.95 12.71 -4.76
CA THR A 37 -4.73 13.97 -4.71
C THR A 37 -6.24 13.76 -4.80
N ALA A 38 -6.69 12.81 -5.63
CA ALA A 38 -8.11 12.52 -5.84
C ALA A 38 -8.68 11.49 -4.85
N TYR A 39 -7.88 10.99 -3.91
CA TYR A 39 -8.26 9.88 -3.05
C TYR A 39 -8.28 10.26 -1.58
N HIS A 40 -9.21 9.67 -0.85
CA HIS A 40 -9.29 9.77 0.61
C HIS A 40 -8.41 8.72 1.31
N GLY A 41 -7.15 8.62 0.84
CA GLY A 41 -6.15 7.70 1.34
C GLY A 41 -6.26 6.28 0.77
N TRP A 42 -5.54 5.38 1.42
CA TRP A 42 -5.50 3.98 0.99
C TRP A 42 -6.75 3.19 1.34
N GLN A 43 -7.20 3.27 2.60
CA GLN A 43 -8.19 2.37 3.17
C GLN A 43 -9.59 2.58 2.61
N VAL A 44 -10.24 1.50 2.14
CA VAL A 44 -11.63 1.51 1.67
C VAL A 44 -12.57 2.13 2.72
N GLN A 45 -13.41 3.06 2.29
CA GLN A 45 -14.37 3.80 3.10
C GLN A 45 -15.73 3.88 2.40
N LYS A 46 -16.82 3.97 3.18
CA LYS A 46 -18.19 3.94 2.60
C LYS A 46 -18.53 5.16 1.73
N ASN A 47 -17.98 6.33 2.06
CA ASN A 47 -18.41 7.62 1.49
C ASN A 47 -17.28 8.35 0.76
N ALA A 48 -16.23 7.66 0.33
CA ALA A 48 -15.09 8.30 -0.29
C ALA A 48 -14.35 7.35 -1.23
N VAL A 49 -13.90 7.86 -2.38
CA VAL A 49 -13.06 7.12 -3.32
C VAL A 49 -11.67 6.93 -2.72
N THR A 50 -11.16 5.71 -2.75
CA THR A 50 -9.88 5.34 -2.14
C THR A 50 -9.00 4.57 -3.11
N VAL A 51 -7.67 4.60 -2.89
CA VAL A 51 -6.72 3.90 -3.75
C VAL A 51 -6.97 2.39 -3.74
N ALA A 52 -7.22 1.80 -2.56
CA ALA A 52 -7.45 0.36 -2.44
C ALA A 52 -8.73 -0.08 -3.19
N GLU A 53 -9.83 0.66 -3.07
CA GLU A 53 -11.07 0.34 -3.75
C GLU A 53 -10.92 0.38 -5.28
N THR A 54 -10.28 1.44 -5.80
CA THR A 54 -10.02 1.59 -7.23
C THR A 54 -9.13 0.46 -7.76
N LEU A 55 -8.09 0.08 -6.99
CA LEU A 55 -7.23 -1.04 -7.32
C LEU A 55 -7.98 -2.38 -7.29
N GLU A 56 -8.80 -2.62 -6.26
CA GLU A 56 -9.60 -3.85 -6.11
C GLU A 56 -10.57 -4.04 -7.30
N HIS A 57 -11.24 -2.98 -7.74
CA HIS A 57 -12.14 -3.01 -8.90
C HIS A 57 -11.38 -3.36 -10.18
N SER A 58 -10.23 -2.73 -10.43
CA SER A 58 -9.40 -3.06 -11.59
C SER A 58 -8.94 -4.52 -11.56
N LEU A 59 -8.36 -4.96 -10.45
CA LEU A 59 -7.87 -6.33 -10.30
C LEU A 59 -9.00 -7.36 -10.41
N ALA A 60 -10.19 -7.10 -9.85
CA ALA A 60 -11.33 -7.99 -9.96
C ALA A 60 -11.72 -8.24 -11.42
N SER A 61 -11.67 -7.20 -12.27
CA SER A 61 -11.95 -7.34 -13.71
C SER A 61 -10.89 -8.17 -14.45
N VAL A 62 -9.63 -8.12 -13.97
CA VAL A 62 -8.49 -8.87 -14.55
C VAL A 62 -8.53 -10.34 -14.15
N VAL A 63 -8.81 -10.64 -12.88
CA VAL A 63 -8.77 -12.01 -12.35
C VAL A 63 -10.11 -12.74 -12.43
N GLY A 64 -11.19 -12.03 -12.75
CA GLY A 64 -12.53 -12.58 -12.95
C GLY A 64 -13.31 -12.88 -11.66
N HIS A 65 -12.90 -12.34 -10.53
CA HIS A 65 -13.61 -12.44 -9.26
C HIS A 65 -13.22 -11.30 -8.29
N PRO A 66 -14.07 -10.95 -7.31
CA PRO A 66 -13.73 -9.94 -6.30
C PRO A 66 -12.43 -10.29 -5.57
N VAL A 67 -11.62 -9.27 -5.28
CA VAL A 67 -10.39 -9.37 -4.49
C VAL A 67 -10.39 -8.32 -3.39
N LYS A 68 -9.57 -8.56 -2.38
CA LYS A 68 -9.26 -7.58 -1.32
C LYS A 68 -7.77 -7.37 -1.26
N CYS A 69 -7.38 -6.09 -1.23
CA CYS A 69 -5.98 -5.67 -1.19
C CYS A 69 -5.58 -5.29 0.24
N THR A 70 -4.48 -5.88 0.70
CA THR A 70 -3.82 -5.48 1.94
C THR A 70 -2.59 -4.67 1.60
N GLY A 71 -2.55 -3.40 1.98
CA GLY A 71 -1.41 -2.51 1.76
C GLY A 71 -0.41 -2.53 2.92
N ALA A 72 0.84 -2.14 2.68
CA ALA A 72 1.92 -2.12 3.69
C ALA A 72 1.67 -1.12 4.84
N GLY A 73 0.76 -0.17 4.66
CA GLY A 73 0.35 0.77 5.69
C GLY A 73 -0.80 1.64 5.19
N ARG A 74 -1.47 2.34 6.09
CA ARG A 74 -2.46 3.34 5.72
C ARG A 74 -1.74 4.61 5.28
N THR A 75 -2.28 5.26 4.26
CA THR A 75 -1.93 6.64 3.88
C THR A 75 -3.19 7.49 4.02
N ASP A 76 -3.01 8.72 4.48
CA ASP A 76 -4.10 9.68 4.64
C ASP A 76 -4.54 10.27 3.29
N ALA A 77 -5.65 11.02 3.29
CA ALA A 77 -6.17 11.69 2.11
C ALA A 77 -5.10 12.59 1.47
N GLY A 78 -4.98 12.52 0.15
CA GLY A 78 -4.04 13.32 -0.63
C GLY A 78 -2.58 12.84 -0.63
N VAL A 79 -2.20 11.86 0.19
CA VAL A 79 -0.83 11.35 0.25
C VAL A 79 -0.51 10.55 -1.01
N HIS A 80 0.63 10.86 -1.64
CA HIS A 80 1.16 10.14 -2.79
C HIS A 80 2.04 8.97 -2.35
N ALA A 81 2.29 8.03 -3.26
CA ALA A 81 3.30 7.00 -3.06
C ALA A 81 4.09 6.75 -4.35
N GLU A 82 5.40 6.90 -4.30
CA GLU A 82 6.32 6.56 -5.41
C GLU A 82 6.62 5.06 -5.44
N THR A 83 6.57 4.42 -4.29
CA THR A 83 6.65 2.95 -4.14
C THR A 83 5.75 2.51 -3.01
N TYR A 84 4.81 1.65 -3.31
CA TYR A 84 3.89 1.09 -2.34
C TYR A 84 3.73 -0.41 -2.58
N ILE A 85 3.71 -1.17 -1.51
CA ILE A 85 3.52 -2.63 -1.57
C ILE A 85 2.12 -2.97 -1.06
N ALA A 86 1.42 -3.76 -1.85
CA ALA A 86 0.16 -4.38 -1.46
C ALA A 86 0.17 -5.86 -1.83
N ASN A 87 -0.72 -6.65 -1.24
CA ASN A 87 -0.95 -8.01 -1.68
C ASN A 87 -2.44 -8.33 -1.74
N PHE A 88 -2.80 -9.30 -2.57
CA PHE A 88 -4.13 -9.87 -2.65
C PHE A 88 -4.06 -11.38 -2.91
N ARG A 89 -5.17 -12.06 -2.68
CA ARG A 89 -5.30 -13.51 -2.96
C ARG A 89 -6.21 -13.74 -4.15
N THR A 90 -5.84 -14.70 -5.00
CA THR A 90 -6.60 -15.03 -6.21
C THR A 90 -6.51 -16.51 -6.56
N SER A 91 -7.58 -17.04 -7.17
CA SER A 91 -7.58 -18.35 -7.83
C SER A 91 -7.32 -18.26 -9.33
N SER A 92 -7.14 -17.06 -9.87
CA SER A 92 -6.80 -16.85 -11.27
C SER A 92 -5.42 -17.41 -11.59
N ARG A 93 -5.26 -18.00 -12.77
CA ARG A 93 -3.99 -18.52 -13.28
C ARG A 93 -3.25 -17.52 -14.18
N ILE A 94 -3.73 -16.26 -14.26
CA ILE A 94 -3.06 -15.23 -15.05
C ILE A 94 -1.59 -15.11 -14.63
N PRO A 95 -0.61 -15.12 -15.55
CA PRO A 95 0.80 -14.93 -15.22
C PRO A 95 1.05 -13.58 -14.55
N CYS A 96 1.98 -13.54 -13.57
CA CYS A 96 2.24 -12.32 -12.79
C CYS A 96 2.71 -11.15 -13.65
N ASP A 97 3.46 -11.39 -14.73
CA ASP A 97 3.91 -10.38 -15.69
C ASP A 97 2.75 -9.74 -16.48
N ARG A 98 1.62 -10.43 -16.59
CA ARG A 98 0.42 -9.94 -17.29
C ARG A 98 -0.50 -9.11 -16.40
N ILE A 99 -0.43 -9.27 -15.07
CA ILE A 99 -1.29 -8.54 -14.13
C ILE A 99 -1.10 -7.02 -14.23
N PRO A 100 0.15 -6.46 -14.23
CA PRO A 100 0.34 -5.02 -14.41
C PRO A 100 -0.21 -4.51 -15.75
N LEU A 101 0.05 -5.24 -16.84
CA LEU A 101 -0.40 -4.85 -18.18
C LEU A 101 -1.93 -4.77 -18.24
N ALA A 102 -2.61 -5.83 -17.81
CA ALA A 102 -4.07 -5.88 -17.82
C ALA A 102 -4.71 -4.93 -16.78
N GLY A 103 -4.11 -4.80 -15.58
CA GLY A 103 -4.59 -3.92 -14.53
C GLY A 103 -4.52 -2.45 -14.92
N ASN A 104 -3.40 -2.01 -15.48
CA ASN A 104 -3.21 -0.62 -15.86
C ASN A 104 -4.14 -0.15 -17.00
N THR A 105 -4.69 -1.06 -17.82
CA THR A 105 -5.72 -0.68 -18.81
C THR A 105 -7.07 -0.33 -18.17
N ARG A 106 -7.25 -0.62 -16.90
CA ARG A 106 -8.49 -0.42 -16.14
C ARG A 106 -8.34 0.57 -15.00
N LEU A 107 -7.10 0.90 -14.64
CA LEU A 107 -6.79 1.92 -13.64
C LEU A 107 -6.81 3.30 -14.29
N PRO A 108 -7.16 4.35 -13.53
CA PRO A 108 -6.93 5.73 -13.94
C PRO A 108 -5.42 6.00 -13.95
N ASP A 109 -5.01 7.06 -14.67
CA ASP A 109 -3.59 7.40 -14.90
C ASP A 109 -2.79 7.72 -13.62
N ASP A 110 -3.48 8.01 -12.54
CA ASP A 110 -2.89 8.36 -11.23
C ASP A 110 -2.61 7.15 -10.33
N ILE A 111 -2.94 5.92 -10.75
CA ILE A 111 -2.57 4.66 -10.08
C ILE A 111 -1.92 3.71 -11.10
N VAL A 112 -0.71 3.27 -10.81
CA VAL A 112 0.03 2.37 -11.71
C VAL A 112 0.56 1.16 -10.95
N VAL A 113 0.21 -0.04 -11.38
CA VAL A 113 0.85 -1.29 -10.95
C VAL A 113 2.13 -1.49 -11.75
N ILE A 114 3.27 -1.48 -11.07
CA ILE A 114 4.60 -1.59 -11.70
C ILE A 114 5.00 -3.06 -11.87
N LYS A 115 4.71 -3.88 -10.85
CA LYS A 115 5.11 -5.29 -10.81
C LYS A 115 4.13 -6.10 -9.98
N ALA A 116 3.89 -7.34 -10.42
CA ALA A 116 3.23 -8.37 -9.63
C ALA A 116 4.18 -9.57 -9.47
N THR A 117 4.17 -10.18 -8.31
CA THR A 117 5.04 -11.33 -7.98
C THR A 117 4.25 -12.28 -7.09
N GLU A 118 4.27 -13.57 -7.39
CA GLU A 118 3.73 -14.58 -6.52
C GLU A 118 4.63 -14.76 -5.29
N VAL A 119 4.01 -14.81 -4.12
CA VAL A 119 4.68 -14.88 -2.83
C VAL A 119 4.06 -16.01 -1.99
N PRO A 120 4.75 -16.52 -0.95
CA PRO A 120 4.19 -17.52 -0.06
C PRO A 120 2.83 -17.10 0.52
N ASP A 121 1.95 -18.07 0.75
CA ASP A 121 0.58 -17.83 1.26
C ASP A 121 0.51 -17.08 2.58
N GLY A 122 1.55 -17.17 3.42
CA GLY A 122 1.66 -16.42 4.68
C GLY A 122 2.08 -14.95 4.53
N PHE A 123 2.40 -14.50 3.31
CA PHE A 123 2.82 -13.12 3.09
C PHE A 123 1.67 -12.14 3.36
N ASN A 124 1.98 -11.10 4.15
CA ASN A 124 1.08 -10.00 4.45
C ASN A 124 1.86 -8.68 4.37
N ALA A 125 1.45 -7.77 3.49
CA ALA A 125 2.18 -6.53 3.24
C ALA A 125 2.39 -5.67 4.50
N ILE A 126 1.43 -5.68 5.45
CA ILE A 126 1.59 -4.97 6.74
C ILE A 126 2.62 -5.69 7.61
N GLY A 127 2.42 -6.99 7.85
CA GLY A 127 3.26 -7.77 8.76
C GLY A 127 4.67 -8.01 8.26
N SER A 128 4.86 -7.97 6.93
CA SER A 128 6.18 -8.15 6.28
C SER A 128 6.91 -6.82 6.04
N CYS A 129 6.31 -5.68 6.40
CA CYS A 129 6.91 -4.37 6.21
C CYS A 129 7.99 -4.12 7.27
N LEU A 130 9.25 -4.03 6.84
CA LEU A 130 10.39 -3.82 7.73
C LEU A 130 10.62 -2.34 8.06
N LYS A 131 10.37 -1.46 7.08
CA LYS A 131 10.57 -0.02 7.22
C LYS A 131 9.71 0.75 6.22
N LYS A 132 9.41 2.00 6.55
CA LYS A 132 8.72 2.96 5.70
C LYS A 132 9.53 4.23 5.61
N GLU A 133 9.50 4.86 4.44
CA GLU A 133 10.08 6.17 4.22
C GLU A 133 8.99 7.15 3.82
N TYR A 134 8.99 8.32 4.43
CA TYR A 134 8.17 9.46 4.03
C TYR A 134 9.04 10.61 3.60
N THR A 135 8.67 11.26 2.50
CA THR A 135 9.30 12.45 1.98
C THR A 135 8.30 13.61 2.00
N TYR A 136 8.60 14.62 2.79
CA TYR A 136 7.89 15.91 2.75
C TYR A 136 8.63 16.85 1.82
N ARG A 137 7.91 17.42 0.84
CA ARG A 137 8.44 18.39 -0.10
C ARG A 137 7.93 19.77 0.23
N ILE A 138 8.85 20.72 0.33
CA ILE A 138 8.57 22.13 0.60
C ILE A 138 9.11 22.95 -0.56
N TYR A 139 8.22 23.61 -1.29
CA TYR A 139 8.60 24.57 -2.31
C TYR A 139 8.85 25.93 -1.62
N ASN A 140 10.12 26.22 -1.38
CA ASN A 140 10.58 27.38 -0.61
C ASN A 140 11.03 28.51 -1.53
N SER A 141 10.09 29.35 -1.94
CA SER A 141 10.28 30.47 -2.87
C SER A 141 9.29 31.58 -2.56
N HIS A 142 9.61 32.81 -2.95
CA HIS A 142 8.69 33.94 -2.81
C HIS A 142 7.47 33.85 -3.74
N ILE A 143 7.58 33.15 -4.85
CA ILE A 143 6.53 32.99 -5.87
C ILE A 143 6.14 31.51 -5.97
N ARG A 144 4.82 31.25 -6.07
CA ARG A 144 4.29 29.90 -6.26
C ARG A 144 4.69 29.32 -7.61
N ASN A 145 4.84 28.02 -7.68
CA ASN A 145 5.02 27.27 -8.91
C ASN A 145 3.84 26.31 -9.12
N ALA A 146 3.13 26.45 -10.23
CA ALA A 146 1.94 25.67 -10.54
C ALA A 146 2.21 24.16 -10.66
N PHE A 147 3.43 23.75 -11.05
CA PHE A 147 3.79 22.33 -11.16
C PHE A 147 3.96 21.62 -9.81
N TYR A 148 4.05 22.36 -8.70
CA TYR A 148 4.13 21.81 -7.34
C TYR A 148 2.80 21.84 -6.60
N VAL A 149 1.71 22.27 -7.24
CA VAL A 149 0.37 22.21 -6.64
C VAL A 149 0.04 20.77 -6.25
N ASN A 150 -0.37 20.56 -4.99
CA ASN A 150 -0.63 19.26 -4.38
C ASN A 150 0.56 18.28 -4.34
N ARG A 151 1.80 18.74 -4.65
CA ARG A 151 3.01 17.93 -4.65
C ARG A 151 4.08 18.43 -3.69
N ALA A 152 4.01 19.70 -3.30
CA ALA A 152 4.88 20.31 -2.31
C ALA A 152 4.11 21.39 -1.53
N TRP A 153 4.49 21.57 -0.27
CA TRP A 153 3.99 22.67 0.53
C TRP A 153 4.69 23.97 0.11
N PHE A 154 3.93 24.98 -0.32
CA PHE A 154 4.47 26.29 -0.62
C PHE A 154 4.76 27.07 0.67
N TYR A 155 6.01 27.47 0.87
CA TYR A 155 6.43 28.26 2.01
C TYR A 155 7.33 29.44 1.57
N PRO A 156 6.87 30.70 1.74
CA PRO A 156 7.57 31.86 1.16
C PRO A 156 8.73 32.42 2.00
N LYS A 157 8.83 32.04 3.29
CA LYS A 157 9.92 32.51 4.15
C LYS A 157 11.13 31.60 4.01
N HIS A 158 12.33 32.20 4.10
CA HIS A 158 13.55 31.43 4.04
C HIS A 158 13.60 30.34 5.11
N LEU A 159 14.01 29.13 4.72
CA LEU A 159 14.26 28.00 5.59
C LEU A 159 15.77 27.78 5.69
N ASP A 160 16.27 27.51 6.90
CA ASP A 160 17.64 27.14 7.17
C ASP A 160 17.73 25.61 7.33
N GLU A 161 18.21 24.94 6.28
CA GLU A 161 18.33 23.48 6.25
C GLU A 161 19.30 22.96 7.30
N THR A 162 20.31 23.76 7.71
CA THR A 162 21.27 23.35 8.76
C THR A 162 20.57 23.26 10.11
N VAL A 163 19.74 24.25 10.41
CA VAL A 163 18.92 24.24 11.64
C VAL A 163 17.88 23.13 11.58
N MET A 164 17.21 22.94 10.43
CA MET A 164 16.26 21.85 10.23
C MET A 164 16.92 20.48 10.39
N GLN A 165 18.12 20.27 9.81
CA GLN A 165 18.84 19.00 9.93
C GLN A 165 19.25 18.71 11.39
N ARG A 166 19.70 19.72 12.12
CA ARG A 166 20.00 19.54 13.55
C ARG A 166 18.77 19.11 14.33
N ALA A 167 17.61 19.75 14.09
CA ALA A 167 16.35 19.36 14.72
C ALA A 167 15.93 17.93 14.31
N ALA A 168 16.03 17.59 13.03
CA ALA A 168 15.69 16.27 12.49
C ALA A 168 16.56 15.15 13.11
N SER A 169 17.82 15.44 13.42
CA SER A 169 18.74 14.47 14.02
C SER A 169 18.33 14.00 15.42
N HIS A 170 17.56 14.78 16.15
CA HIS A 170 17.06 14.40 17.47
C HIS A 170 16.02 13.27 17.41
N PHE A 171 15.40 13.02 16.27
CA PHE A 171 14.44 11.93 16.09
C PHE A 171 15.11 10.60 15.71
N VAL A 172 16.38 10.62 15.30
CA VAL A 172 17.11 9.40 14.89
C VAL A 172 17.41 8.52 16.10
N GLY A 173 17.20 7.22 15.96
CA GLY A 173 17.33 6.25 17.03
C GLY A 173 16.00 5.70 17.50
N THR A 174 16.02 5.02 18.64
CA THR A 174 14.82 4.40 19.24
C THR A 174 14.27 5.30 20.33
N HIS A 175 13.05 5.78 20.15
CA HIS A 175 12.38 6.73 21.07
C HIS A 175 10.93 6.33 21.30
N ASP A 176 10.37 6.79 22.43
CA ASP A 176 8.93 6.74 22.68
C ASP A 176 8.25 7.98 22.09
N PHE A 177 7.44 7.77 21.06
CA PHE A 177 6.70 8.81 20.35
C PHE A 177 5.28 9.02 20.89
N ALA A 178 4.98 8.60 22.12
CA ALA A 178 3.66 8.75 22.73
C ALA A 178 3.14 10.20 22.70
N ALA A 179 4.03 11.19 22.91
CA ALA A 179 3.69 12.62 22.96
C ALA A 179 3.26 13.21 21.60
N VAL A 180 3.65 12.60 20.49
CA VAL A 180 3.33 13.08 19.12
C VAL A 180 2.38 12.15 18.36
N ARG A 181 1.83 11.15 19.03
CA ARG A 181 0.85 10.21 18.47
C ARG A 181 -0.51 10.87 18.31
N SER A 182 -1.22 10.54 17.21
CA SER A 182 -2.61 10.93 17.03
C SER A 182 -3.51 10.33 18.13
N VAL A 183 -4.42 11.13 18.69
CA VAL A 183 -5.38 10.69 19.68
C VAL A 183 -6.33 9.66 19.10
N GLY A 184 -6.63 8.60 19.86
CA GLY A 184 -7.58 7.54 19.44
C GLY A 184 -6.98 6.44 18.57
N THR A 185 -5.66 6.43 18.30
CA THR A 185 -5.01 5.35 17.57
C THR A 185 -4.63 4.22 18.55
N GLU A 186 -5.17 3.02 18.33
CA GLU A 186 -4.72 1.83 19.05
C GLU A 186 -3.43 1.29 18.44
N THR A 187 -2.35 1.28 19.22
CA THR A 187 -1.08 0.66 18.83
C THR A 187 -0.57 -0.22 19.97
N ARG A 188 0.15 -1.29 19.63
CA ARG A 188 0.77 -2.18 20.64
C ARG A 188 1.88 -1.49 21.41
N THR A 189 2.58 -0.55 20.78
CA THR A 189 3.67 0.24 21.38
C THR A 189 3.79 1.57 20.68
N THR A 190 4.25 2.59 21.39
CA THR A 190 4.59 3.93 20.87
C THR A 190 6.08 4.10 20.62
N VAL A 191 6.89 3.10 20.99
CA VAL A 191 8.32 3.07 20.72
C VAL A 191 8.56 2.75 19.25
N ARG A 192 9.37 3.58 18.58
CA ARG A 192 9.76 3.42 17.16
C ARG A 192 11.26 3.67 17.00
N THR A 193 11.83 2.99 16.01
CA THR A 193 13.20 3.22 15.60
C THR A 193 13.21 4.00 14.30
N VAL A 194 13.68 5.24 14.38
CA VAL A 194 13.94 6.08 13.20
C VAL A 194 15.35 5.79 12.72
N HIS A 195 15.47 5.23 11.52
CA HIS A 195 16.76 4.84 10.93
C HIS A 195 17.55 6.05 10.43
N TYR A 196 16.86 7.02 9.87
CA TYR A 196 17.41 8.31 9.46
C TYR A 196 16.32 9.37 9.32
N SER A 197 16.74 10.63 9.44
CA SER A 197 15.92 11.80 9.15
C SER A 197 16.83 12.84 8.49
N ASN A 198 16.64 13.08 7.19
CA ASN A 198 17.52 13.87 6.35
C ASN A 198 16.78 15.05 5.73
N ILE A 199 17.43 16.21 5.75
CA ILE A 199 17.00 17.42 5.07
C ILE A 199 17.93 17.66 3.89
N SER A 200 17.37 17.93 2.72
CA SER A 200 18.15 18.30 1.53
C SER A 200 17.43 19.43 0.75
N ARG A 201 18.21 20.23 0.04
CA ARG A 201 17.68 21.28 -0.86
C ARG A 201 18.25 21.10 -2.26
N SER A 202 17.39 21.28 -3.24
CA SER A 202 17.75 21.39 -4.65
C SER A 202 17.02 22.59 -5.25
N GLY A 203 17.74 23.70 -5.44
CA GLY A 203 17.14 24.97 -5.85
C GLY A 203 16.12 25.48 -4.82
N GLU A 204 14.87 25.65 -5.26
CA GLU A 204 13.77 26.11 -4.41
C GLU A 204 12.98 24.95 -3.74
N LEU A 205 13.37 23.69 -3.99
CA LEU A 205 12.74 22.53 -3.40
C LEU A 205 13.57 22.00 -2.25
N SER A 206 13.00 21.99 -1.04
CA SER A 206 13.56 21.31 0.13
C SER A 206 12.79 20.00 0.38
N GLU A 207 13.50 18.92 0.66
CA GLU A 207 12.94 17.60 0.99
C GLU A 207 13.34 17.21 2.41
N CYS A 208 12.35 16.80 3.21
CA CYS A 208 12.53 16.19 4.51
C CYS A 208 12.20 14.69 4.38
N ARG A 209 13.22 13.82 4.44
CA ARG A 209 13.06 12.36 4.35
C ARG A 209 13.22 11.73 5.72
N VAL A 210 12.26 10.94 6.13
CA VAL A 210 12.30 10.17 7.38
C VAL A 210 12.00 8.70 7.10
N CYS A 211 12.82 7.81 7.65
CA CYS A 211 12.66 6.36 7.53
C CYS A 211 12.62 5.74 8.92
N ALA A 212 11.58 4.95 9.19
CA ALA A 212 11.39 4.26 10.45
C ALA A 212 10.78 2.85 10.26
N ASP A 213 10.81 2.03 11.32
CA ASP A 213 10.16 0.73 11.38
C ASP A 213 8.62 0.82 11.42
N GLY A 214 8.06 1.98 11.74
CA GLY A 214 6.63 2.31 11.74
C GLY A 214 6.38 3.79 11.96
N PHE A 215 5.18 4.21 11.60
CA PHE A 215 4.66 5.56 11.79
C PHE A 215 3.23 5.47 12.30
#